data_27104fa683fb54cbcf98c8e5fe816b68
#
_entry.id   27104fa683fb54cbcf98c8e5fe816b68
#
_cell.length_a   1.000
_cell.length_b   1.000
_cell.length_c   1.000
_cell.angle_alpha   90.00
_cell.angle_beta   90.00
_cell.angle_gamma   90.00
#
_symmetry.space_group_name_H-M   'P 1'
#
loop_
_entity.id
_entity.type
_entity.pdbx_description
1 polymer ?
#
loop_
_entity_poly.entity_id
_entity_poly.type
_entity_poly.pdbx_seq_one_letter_code
_entity_poly.pdbx_strand_id
1 'polypeptide(L)'
;MFDKIVVPTDGSELAEKAVNYAIEYCRRAGAKMTVLHVRFPTPITEAVSFADYGSGGAKEITPEMIIERLEGEGRKLLAAAAERARSQGVECATELAVDDQPYRAIIAAAEKQGCGMIFMSSHGRSGVEALLLGSVTQKVLTHSKIPVLVFR
;
A
#
# COMPACT_ATOMS: atom_id res chain seq x y z
N MET A 1 -8.89 -21.11 -6.80
CA MET A 1 -9.34 -20.85 -5.43
C MET A 1 -9.21 -19.35 -5.08
N PHE A 2 -8.06 -18.75 -5.18
CA PHE A 2 -7.88 -17.30 -5.01
C PHE A 2 -7.48 -16.67 -6.35
N ASP A 3 -8.46 -16.49 -7.22
CA ASP A 3 -8.24 -16.04 -8.61
C ASP A 3 -7.87 -14.56 -8.71
N LYS A 4 -8.10 -13.82 -7.63
CA LYS A 4 -7.73 -12.42 -7.51
C LYS A 4 -7.34 -12.08 -6.07
N ILE A 5 -6.25 -11.36 -5.90
CA ILE A 5 -5.76 -10.93 -4.60
C ILE A 5 -5.49 -9.43 -4.55
N VAL A 6 -5.57 -8.84 -3.36
CA VAL A 6 -5.09 -7.47 -3.11
C VAL A 6 -3.82 -7.52 -2.27
N VAL A 7 -2.85 -6.68 -2.63
CA VAL A 7 -1.53 -6.62 -2.02
C VAL A 7 -1.24 -5.16 -1.62
N PRO A 8 -1.47 -4.79 -0.36
CA PRO A 8 -1.10 -3.47 0.12
C PRO A 8 0.41 -3.34 0.27
N THR A 9 0.94 -2.18 -0.10
CA THR A 9 2.34 -1.82 0.10
C THR A 9 2.49 -0.37 0.57
N ASP A 10 3.39 -0.13 1.49
CA ASP A 10 3.82 1.20 1.93
C ASP A 10 5.25 1.54 1.46
N GLY A 11 5.83 0.69 0.61
CA GLY A 11 7.18 0.82 0.10
C GLY A 11 8.27 0.41 1.08
N SER A 12 7.93 -0.11 2.26
CA SER A 12 8.91 -0.69 3.18
C SER A 12 9.55 -1.94 2.59
N GLU A 13 10.74 -2.30 3.06
CA GLU A 13 11.47 -3.48 2.56
C GLU A 13 10.63 -4.76 2.68
N LEU A 14 9.95 -4.96 3.82
CA LEU A 14 9.13 -6.15 4.03
C LEU A 14 7.88 -6.14 3.14
N ALA A 15 7.25 -4.98 2.95
CA ALA A 15 6.10 -4.86 2.04
C ALA A 15 6.50 -5.15 0.60
N GLU A 16 7.66 -4.68 0.15
CA GLU A 16 8.17 -4.95 -1.19
C GLU A 16 8.54 -6.44 -1.38
N LYS A 17 9.09 -7.09 -0.34
CA LYS A 17 9.25 -8.55 -0.34
C LYS A 17 7.91 -9.26 -0.46
N ALA A 18 6.89 -8.84 0.28
CA ALA A 18 5.55 -9.40 0.21
C ALA A 18 4.94 -9.25 -1.21
N VAL A 19 5.13 -8.08 -1.84
CA VAL A 19 4.72 -7.87 -3.24
C VAL A 19 5.39 -8.87 -4.18
N ASN A 20 6.70 -9.10 -4.04
CA ASN A 20 7.43 -10.04 -4.90
C ASN A 20 6.95 -11.48 -4.69
N TYR A 21 6.69 -11.90 -3.46
CA TYR A 21 6.11 -13.23 -3.18
C TYR A 21 4.67 -13.35 -3.68
N ALA A 22 3.88 -12.28 -3.59
CA ALA A 22 2.54 -12.26 -4.16
C ALA A 22 2.55 -12.39 -5.71
N ILE A 23 3.51 -11.77 -6.38
CA ILE A 23 3.72 -11.95 -7.83
C ILE A 23 4.01 -13.42 -8.15
N GLU A 24 4.93 -14.03 -7.41
CA GLU A 24 5.27 -15.45 -7.61
C GLU A 24 4.06 -16.37 -7.34
N TYR A 25 3.29 -16.08 -6.29
CA TYR A 25 2.04 -16.79 -6.03
C TYR A 25 1.09 -16.68 -7.22
N CYS A 26 0.81 -15.46 -7.69
CA CYS A 26 -0.10 -15.23 -8.81
C CYS A 26 0.38 -15.91 -10.10
N ARG A 27 1.68 -15.85 -10.37
CA ARG A 27 2.29 -16.51 -11.52
C ARG A 27 2.06 -18.02 -11.51
N ARG A 28 2.20 -18.67 -10.34
CA ARG A 28 1.98 -20.13 -10.20
C ARG A 28 0.51 -20.53 -10.18
N ALA A 29 -0.33 -19.70 -9.57
CA ALA A 29 -1.76 -19.97 -9.41
C ALA A 29 -2.60 -19.54 -10.62
N GLY A 30 -2.04 -18.79 -11.57
CA GLY A 30 -2.81 -18.15 -12.64
C GLY A 30 -3.75 -17.06 -12.13
N ALA A 31 -3.43 -16.46 -10.98
CA ALA A 31 -4.26 -15.44 -10.34
C ALA A 31 -3.89 -14.03 -10.81
N LYS A 32 -4.83 -13.11 -10.66
CA LYS A 32 -4.65 -11.67 -10.87
C LYS A 32 -4.36 -10.98 -9.54
N MET A 33 -3.71 -9.82 -9.60
CA MET A 33 -3.48 -9.03 -8.39
C MET A 33 -3.81 -7.56 -8.58
N THR A 34 -4.12 -6.91 -7.46
CA THR A 34 -4.15 -5.46 -7.37
C THR A 34 -3.14 -5.04 -6.30
N VAL A 35 -2.19 -4.19 -6.66
CA VAL A 35 -1.30 -3.55 -5.69
C VAL A 35 -1.98 -2.26 -5.20
N LEU A 36 -2.08 -2.12 -3.89
CA LEU A 36 -2.74 -0.98 -3.24
C LEU A 36 -1.74 -0.20 -2.41
N HIS A 37 -1.72 1.12 -2.59
CA HIS A 37 -1.05 2.03 -1.67
C HIS A 37 -2.09 2.93 -0.99
N VAL A 38 -2.04 3.02 0.33
CA VAL A 38 -2.91 3.89 1.12
C VAL A 38 -2.08 5.02 1.69
N ARG A 39 -2.41 6.26 1.32
CA ARG A 39 -1.84 7.43 1.96
C ARG A 39 -2.82 8.02 2.98
N PHE A 40 -2.27 8.62 4.02
CA PHE A 40 -3.06 9.40 4.97
C PHE A 40 -3.56 10.70 4.32
N PRO A 41 -4.77 11.16 4.66
CA PRO A 41 -5.16 12.53 4.34
C PRO A 41 -4.19 13.49 5.02
N THR A 42 -3.59 14.39 4.25
CA THR A 42 -2.64 15.39 4.80
C THR A 42 -3.43 16.56 5.36
N PRO A 43 -3.38 16.84 6.67
CA PRO A 43 -3.98 18.06 7.21
C PRO A 43 -3.29 19.26 6.60
N ILE A 44 -4.05 20.23 6.12
CA ILE A 44 -3.54 21.48 5.54
C ILE A 44 -2.61 22.21 6.52
N THR A 45 -2.89 22.12 7.82
CA THR A 45 -2.10 22.71 8.90
C THR A 45 -0.70 22.11 9.05
N GLU A 46 -0.53 20.80 8.83
CA GLU A 46 0.79 20.16 8.90
C GLU A 46 1.61 20.45 7.63
N ALA A 47 0.97 20.52 6.48
CA ALA A 47 1.63 20.89 5.23
C ALA A 47 2.27 22.28 5.27
N VAL A 48 1.62 23.24 5.92
CA VAL A 48 2.13 24.62 6.09
C VAL A 48 3.30 24.65 7.08
N SER A 49 3.29 23.83 8.14
CA SER A 49 4.35 23.80 9.15
C SER A 49 5.69 23.27 8.61
N PHE A 50 5.68 22.40 7.61
CA PHE A 50 6.91 21.93 6.94
C PHE A 50 7.52 22.97 6.00
N ALA A 51 6.71 23.91 5.47
CA ALA A 51 7.17 24.97 4.58
C ALA A 51 7.94 26.07 5.33
N ASP A 52 7.68 26.28 6.60
CA ASP A 52 8.21 27.40 7.41
C ASP A 52 9.58 27.13 8.05
N TYR A 53 10.11 25.90 7.98
CA TYR A 53 11.34 25.49 8.67
C TYR A 53 12.62 25.40 7.80
N GLY A 54 12.61 25.88 6.59
CA GLY A 54 13.74 25.73 5.68
C GLY A 54 14.15 26.96 4.88
N SER A 55 14.94 27.84 5.48
CA SER A 55 15.90 28.77 4.87
C SER A 55 15.40 29.79 3.83
N GLY A 56 15.79 31.01 4.04
CA GLY A 56 15.60 32.19 3.22
C GLY A 56 15.67 31.97 1.70
N GLY A 57 14.59 32.36 1.03
CA GLY A 57 14.46 32.32 -0.42
C GLY A 57 13.51 31.27 -0.98
N ALA A 58 12.67 30.66 -0.15
CA ALA A 58 11.77 29.58 -0.54
C ALA A 58 10.63 30.08 -1.43
N LYS A 59 10.43 29.42 -2.57
CA LYS A 59 9.15 29.40 -3.28
C LYS A 59 8.08 28.95 -2.29
N GLU A 60 6.97 29.68 -2.22
CA GLU A 60 5.79 29.29 -1.42
C GLU A 60 5.38 27.85 -1.76
N ILE A 61 5.59 26.93 -0.82
CA ILE A 61 5.14 25.55 -0.97
C ILE A 61 3.68 25.52 -0.53
N THR A 62 2.78 25.26 -1.48
CA THR A 62 1.36 25.17 -1.20
C THR A 62 0.97 23.76 -0.72
N PRO A 63 -0.13 23.61 0.05
CA PRO A 63 -0.66 22.31 0.42
C PRO A 63 -0.91 21.40 -0.78
N GLU A 64 -1.37 21.96 -1.89
CA GLU A 64 -1.64 21.23 -3.13
C GLU A 64 -0.35 20.63 -3.70
N MET A 65 0.77 21.35 -3.67
CA MET A 65 2.07 20.85 -4.13
C MET A 65 2.56 19.67 -3.28
N ILE A 66 2.30 19.70 -1.98
CA ILE A 66 2.65 18.58 -1.07
C ILE A 66 1.80 17.36 -1.38
N ILE A 67 0.49 17.54 -1.54
CA ILE A 67 -0.44 16.47 -1.91
C ILE A 67 -0.03 15.84 -3.24
N GLU A 68 0.23 16.66 -4.25
CA GLU A 68 0.66 16.20 -5.59
C GLU A 68 1.96 15.40 -5.51
N ARG A 69 2.93 15.84 -4.70
CA ARG A 69 4.18 15.12 -4.47
C ARG A 69 3.95 13.75 -3.83
N LEU A 70 3.17 13.70 -2.75
CA LEU A 70 2.86 12.45 -2.05
C LEU A 70 2.10 11.46 -2.94
N GLU A 71 1.14 11.94 -3.73
CA GLU A 71 0.44 11.13 -4.72
C GLU A 71 1.37 10.65 -5.83
N GLY A 72 2.26 11.50 -6.30
CA GLY A 72 3.27 11.14 -7.29
C GLY A 72 4.22 10.04 -6.79
N GLU A 73 4.64 10.10 -5.54
CA GLU A 73 5.46 9.05 -4.90
C GLU A 73 4.69 7.73 -4.79
N GLY A 74 3.43 7.78 -4.36
CA GLY A 74 2.56 6.60 -4.30
C GLY A 74 2.31 5.96 -5.68
N ARG A 75 2.07 6.78 -6.70
CA ARG A 75 1.89 6.29 -8.08
C ARG A 75 3.16 5.65 -8.64
N LYS A 76 4.34 6.21 -8.34
CA LYS A 76 5.64 5.61 -8.75
C LYS A 76 5.85 4.24 -8.09
N LEU A 77 5.55 4.14 -6.81
CA LEU A 77 5.63 2.87 -6.08
C LEU A 77 4.71 1.81 -6.71
N LEU A 78 3.47 2.17 -6.96
CA LEU A 78 2.49 1.29 -7.60
C LEU A 78 2.89 0.89 -9.02
N ALA A 79 3.37 1.84 -9.82
CA ALA A 79 3.81 1.59 -11.19
C ALA A 79 5.00 0.61 -11.23
N ALA A 80 5.97 0.76 -10.34
CA ALA A 80 7.11 -0.15 -10.23
C ALA A 80 6.68 -1.58 -9.86
N ALA A 81 5.75 -1.73 -8.92
CA ALA A 81 5.21 -3.03 -8.54
C ALA A 81 4.43 -3.68 -9.69
N ALA A 82 3.59 -2.90 -10.39
CA ALA A 82 2.82 -3.38 -11.53
C ALA A 82 3.72 -3.82 -12.70
N GLU A 83 4.79 -3.09 -12.96
CA GLU A 83 5.76 -3.45 -14.00
C GLU A 83 6.47 -4.78 -13.68
N ARG A 84 6.89 -4.97 -12.42
CA ARG A 84 7.47 -6.25 -11.97
C ARG A 84 6.50 -7.41 -12.16
N ALA A 85 5.21 -7.21 -11.86
CA ALA A 85 4.19 -8.23 -12.05
C ALA A 85 4.00 -8.57 -13.53
N ARG A 86 3.83 -7.55 -14.37
CA ARG A 86 3.62 -7.73 -15.82
C ARG A 86 4.81 -8.39 -16.49
N SER A 87 6.04 -8.03 -16.12
CA SER A 87 7.26 -8.67 -16.66
C SER A 87 7.34 -10.17 -16.36
N GLN A 88 6.60 -10.65 -15.35
CA GLN A 88 6.48 -12.04 -14.99
C GLN A 88 5.17 -12.70 -15.49
N GLY A 89 4.43 -12.01 -16.35
CA GLY A 89 3.19 -12.52 -16.93
C GLY A 89 1.98 -12.48 -16.00
N VAL A 90 2.03 -11.68 -14.92
CA VAL A 90 0.92 -11.52 -13.96
C VAL A 90 0.10 -10.30 -14.30
N GLU A 91 -1.22 -10.47 -14.45
CA GLU A 91 -2.15 -9.36 -14.61
C GLU A 91 -2.23 -8.56 -13.29
N CYS A 92 -1.82 -7.30 -13.35
CA CYS A 92 -1.72 -6.44 -12.18
C CYS A 92 -2.41 -5.10 -12.41
N ALA A 93 -3.38 -4.79 -11.57
CA ALA A 93 -3.98 -3.47 -11.43
C ALA A 93 -3.31 -2.71 -10.27
N THR A 94 -3.48 -1.40 -10.26
CA THR A 94 -2.99 -0.52 -9.18
C THR A 94 -4.12 0.33 -8.63
N GLU A 95 -4.10 0.59 -7.33
CA GLU A 95 -5.05 1.49 -6.66
C GLU A 95 -4.31 2.35 -5.64
N LEU A 96 -4.53 3.67 -5.72
CA LEU A 96 -4.10 4.64 -4.72
C LEU A 96 -5.33 5.07 -3.92
N ALA A 97 -5.35 4.75 -2.64
CA ALA A 97 -6.42 5.13 -1.73
C ALA A 97 -5.97 6.22 -0.75
N VAL A 98 -6.93 6.98 -0.25
CA VAL A 98 -6.72 7.98 0.80
C VAL A 98 -7.65 7.66 1.95
N ASP A 99 -7.09 7.30 3.10
CA ASP A 99 -7.87 6.97 4.30
C ASP A 99 -7.00 7.21 5.55
N ASP A 100 -7.59 7.73 6.61
CA ASP A 100 -6.94 7.88 7.91
C ASP A 100 -6.80 6.54 8.65
N GLN A 101 -7.51 5.51 8.19
CA GLN A 101 -7.45 4.15 8.69
C GLN A 101 -7.09 3.17 7.56
N PRO A 102 -5.82 2.90 7.31
CA PRO A 102 -5.38 2.08 6.17
C PRO A 102 -6.07 0.71 6.08
N TYR A 103 -6.37 0.07 7.22
CA TYR A 103 -7.05 -1.22 7.22
C TYR A 103 -8.43 -1.17 6.55
N ARG A 104 -9.17 -0.06 6.70
CA ARG A 104 -10.49 0.13 6.03
C ARG A 104 -10.34 0.17 4.52
N ALA A 105 -9.37 0.95 4.03
CA ALA A 105 -9.10 1.06 2.60
C ALA A 105 -8.69 -0.30 2.01
N ILE A 106 -7.88 -1.08 2.73
CA ILE A 106 -7.45 -2.42 2.30
C ILE A 106 -8.64 -3.37 2.16
N ILE A 107 -9.49 -3.43 3.18
CA ILE A 107 -10.68 -4.30 3.18
C ILE A 107 -11.67 -3.83 2.11
N ALA A 108 -11.95 -2.53 2.02
CA ALA A 108 -12.85 -1.97 1.03
C ALA A 108 -12.38 -2.23 -0.41
N ALA A 109 -11.07 -2.11 -0.69
CA ALA A 109 -10.52 -2.43 -1.99
C ALA A 109 -10.67 -3.91 -2.33
N ALA A 110 -10.42 -4.80 -1.36
CA ALA A 110 -10.57 -6.24 -1.53
C ALA A 110 -12.03 -6.63 -1.84
N GLU A 111 -12.98 -6.08 -1.09
CA GLU A 111 -14.42 -6.32 -1.29
C GLU A 111 -14.91 -5.76 -2.62
N LYS A 112 -14.63 -4.48 -2.90
CA LYS A 112 -15.02 -3.79 -4.14
C LYS A 112 -14.54 -4.51 -5.39
N GLN A 113 -13.36 -5.08 -5.34
CA GLN A 113 -12.74 -5.75 -6.47
C GLN A 113 -13.00 -7.26 -6.53
N GLY A 114 -13.73 -7.82 -5.56
CA GLY A 114 -14.01 -9.25 -5.48
C GLY A 114 -12.75 -10.10 -5.26
N CYS A 115 -11.79 -9.59 -4.48
CA CYS A 115 -10.59 -10.34 -4.16
C CYS A 115 -10.89 -11.48 -3.19
N GLY A 116 -10.37 -12.66 -3.48
CA GLY A 116 -10.53 -13.84 -2.61
C GLY A 116 -9.53 -13.88 -1.46
N MET A 117 -8.48 -13.05 -1.50
CA MET A 117 -7.44 -13.02 -0.46
C MET A 117 -6.78 -11.65 -0.37
N ILE A 118 -6.41 -11.24 0.84
CA ILE A 118 -5.51 -10.14 1.13
C ILE A 118 -4.12 -10.75 1.41
N PHE A 119 -3.10 -10.32 0.67
CA PHE A 119 -1.72 -10.77 0.85
C PHE A 119 -0.90 -9.58 1.34
N MET A 120 -0.46 -9.57 2.59
CA MET A 120 0.19 -8.41 3.19
C MET A 120 1.39 -8.77 4.06
N SER A 121 2.29 -7.82 4.26
CA SER A 121 3.40 -7.96 5.22
C SER A 121 2.91 -7.90 6.65
N SER A 122 3.64 -8.54 7.56
CA SER A 122 3.32 -8.55 8.99
C SER A 122 3.45 -7.17 9.65
N HIS A 123 4.28 -6.28 9.10
CA HIS A 123 4.46 -4.88 9.53
C HIS A 123 4.91 -4.01 8.35
N GLY A 124 4.81 -2.69 8.49
CA GLY A 124 5.22 -1.69 7.51
C GLY A 124 6.41 -0.87 8.00
N ARG A 125 6.46 0.41 7.61
CA ARG A 125 7.56 1.35 7.93
C ARG A 125 7.79 1.58 9.42
N SER A 126 6.75 1.49 10.24
CA SER A 126 6.83 1.66 11.69
C SER A 126 7.13 0.36 12.46
N GLY A 127 7.49 -0.72 11.73
CA GLY A 127 7.68 -2.03 12.31
C GLY A 127 8.83 -2.08 13.30
N VAL A 128 8.50 -2.46 14.53
CA VAL A 128 9.49 -2.89 15.53
C VAL A 128 9.86 -4.32 15.20
N GLU A 129 11.15 -4.58 15.07
CA GLU A 129 11.67 -5.94 14.85
C GLU A 129 11.19 -6.90 15.93
N ALA A 130 10.82 -8.08 15.48
CA ALA A 130 10.52 -9.27 16.25
C ALA A 130 9.17 -9.35 16.99
N LEU A 131 8.37 -10.34 16.59
CA LEU A 131 7.28 -11.01 17.29
C LEU A 131 5.90 -10.34 17.31
N LEU A 132 5.73 -9.06 17.05
CA LEU A 132 4.43 -8.41 17.06
C LEU A 132 3.97 -8.09 15.63
N LEU A 133 2.71 -8.38 15.34
CA LEU A 133 2.06 -7.93 14.13
C LEU A 133 1.90 -6.41 14.18
N GLY A 134 2.13 -5.73 13.07
CA GLY A 134 1.87 -4.30 12.92
C GLY A 134 0.38 -3.98 13.15
N SER A 135 0.11 -2.76 13.58
CA SER A 135 -1.26 -2.32 13.92
C SER A 135 -2.25 -2.44 12.76
N VAL A 136 -1.81 -2.14 11.55
CA VAL A 136 -2.66 -2.29 10.34
C VAL A 136 -2.97 -3.76 10.10
N THR A 137 -1.97 -4.63 10.18
CA THR A 137 -2.15 -6.08 9.98
C THR A 137 -3.09 -6.68 11.02
N GLN A 138 -2.95 -6.31 12.29
CA GLN A 138 -3.87 -6.74 13.35
C GLN A 138 -5.30 -6.30 13.06
N LYS A 139 -5.50 -5.05 12.65
CA LYS A 139 -6.84 -4.53 12.33
C LYS A 139 -7.44 -5.22 11.09
N VAL A 140 -6.65 -5.49 10.06
CA VAL A 140 -7.12 -6.24 8.89
C VAL A 140 -7.56 -7.65 9.31
N LEU A 141 -6.75 -8.37 10.08
CA LEU A 141 -7.08 -9.70 10.59
C LEU A 141 -8.36 -9.71 11.45
N THR A 142 -8.57 -8.67 12.24
CA THR A 142 -9.73 -8.56 13.14
C THR A 142 -11.03 -8.24 12.41
N HIS A 143 -10.95 -7.39 11.36
CA HIS A 143 -12.15 -6.82 10.72
C HIS A 143 -12.48 -7.42 9.35
N SER A 144 -11.54 -8.11 8.71
CA SER A 144 -11.76 -8.70 7.39
C SER A 144 -12.50 -10.04 7.51
N LYS A 145 -13.44 -10.25 6.59
CA LYS A 145 -14.03 -11.58 6.33
C LYS A 145 -13.32 -12.33 5.20
N ILE A 146 -12.44 -11.62 4.49
CA ILE A 146 -11.63 -12.19 3.40
C ILE A 146 -10.40 -12.84 4.02
N PRO A 147 -9.99 -14.04 3.59
CA PRO A 147 -8.75 -14.67 4.01
C PRO A 147 -7.53 -13.74 3.89
N VAL A 148 -6.69 -13.75 4.91
CA VAL A 148 -5.49 -12.91 4.96
C VAL A 148 -4.25 -13.80 5.05
N LEU A 149 -3.34 -13.66 4.08
CA LEU A 149 -2.02 -14.23 4.14
C LEU A 149 -1.04 -13.17 4.65
N VAL A 150 -0.39 -13.47 5.75
CA VAL A 150 0.61 -12.57 6.37
C VAL A 150 2.01 -13.07 6.06
N PHE A 151 2.76 -12.25 5.33
CA PHE A 151 4.17 -12.48 5.02
C PHE A 151 5.08 -11.91 6.13
N ARG A 152 6.06 -12.68 6.54
CA ARG A 152 7.04 -12.31 7.57
C ARG A 152 8.46 -12.27 7.06
#